data_c9f1a510d06b85cc72150eff82514d66
#
_entry.id   c9f1a510d06b85cc72150eff82514d66
#
_cell.length_a   1.000
_cell.length_b   1.000
_cell.length_c   1.000
_cell.angle_alpha   90.00
_cell.angle_beta   90.00
_cell.angle_gamma   90.00
#
_symmetry.space_group_name_H-M   'P 1'
#
loop_
_entity.id
_entity.type
_entity.pdbx_description
1 polymer ?
#
loop_
_entity_poly.entity_id
_entity_poly.type
_entity_poly.pdbx_seq_one_letter_code
_entity_poly.pdbx_strand_id
1 'polypeptide(L)'
;MFADGWFPFIQLLGGDFEELAKCYEHKSSFPGNMETFLNRFSKDRIKAFVNRWWGNQIFERKRKILEAGINAYLSETQAGYIACVKTLYSEIEGVIRIRYVTEKGMDPKFKELIDFVKEKAEGKFGPRESLGFPDVFYRYLKETIFQNFDLKTGQLDLSRHSVSHGVAEQMEYTRTKAMQAILTLDQMHFYLT
;
A
#
# COMPACT_ATOMS: atom_id res chain seq x y z
N MET A 1 13.41 1.71 -7.35
CA MET A 1 11.99 2.07 -7.11
C MET A 1 11.14 0.85 -6.77
N PHE A 2 10.91 -0.09 -7.68
CA PHE A 2 10.06 -1.26 -7.39
C PHE A 2 10.60 -2.12 -6.23
N ALA A 3 11.90 -2.39 -6.20
CA ALA A 3 12.55 -3.13 -5.11
C ALA A 3 12.35 -2.48 -3.72
N ASP A 4 12.13 -1.16 -3.67
CA ASP A 4 11.88 -0.41 -2.42
C ASP A 4 10.39 -0.23 -2.14
N GLY A 5 9.52 -0.94 -2.86
CA GLY A 5 8.08 -0.94 -2.64
C GLY A 5 7.34 0.24 -3.26
N TRP A 6 7.88 0.89 -4.30
CA TRP A 6 7.18 1.93 -5.02
C TRP A 6 6.51 1.39 -6.29
N PHE A 7 5.22 1.58 -6.36
CA PHE A 7 4.35 1.36 -7.51
C PHE A 7 3.92 2.72 -8.08
N PRO A 8 3.62 2.88 -9.37
CA PRO A 8 3.02 4.12 -9.91
C PRO A 8 1.57 4.26 -9.45
N PHE A 9 1.39 4.53 -8.15
CA PHE A 9 0.08 4.72 -7.54
C PHE A 9 -0.68 5.86 -8.22
N ILE A 10 -2.02 5.77 -8.24
CA ILE A 10 -2.88 6.80 -8.81
C ILE A 10 -2.60 8.21 -8.25
N GLN A 11 -2.16 8.28 -6.98
CA GLN A 11 -1.81 9.55 -6.34
C GLN A 11 -0.47 10.11 -6.78
N LEU A 12 0.35 9.33 -7.49
CA LEU A 12 1.67 9.72 -7.99
C LEU A 12 1.65 10.06 -9.48
N LEU A 13 0.56 9.84 -10.20
CA LEU A 13 0.50 10.09 -11.64
C LEU A 13 0.81 11.56 -11.95
N GLY A 14 1.60 11.77 -12.99
CA GLY A 14 2.10 13.11 -13.35
C GLY A 14 3.39 13.48 -12.61
N GLY A 15 3.53 14.76 -12.24
CA GLY A 15 4.76 15.32 -11.70
C GLY A 15 5.31 14.67 -10.42
N ASP A 16 4.45 14.05 -9.59
CA ASP A 16 4.91 13.37 -8.38
C ASP A 16 5.69 12.08 -8.70
N PHE A 17 5.36 11.38 -9.78
CA PHE A 17 6.12 10.21 -10.20
C PHE A 17 7.50 10.60 -10.75
N GLU A 18 7.60 11.71 -11.46
CA GLU A 18 8.86 12.25 -11.91
C GLU A 18 9.76 12.69 -10.74
N GLU A 19 9.17 13.35 -9.73
CA GLU A 19 9.90 13.75 -8.52
C GLU A 19 10.39 12.53 -7.72
N LEU A 20 9.57 11.50 -7.62
CA LEU A 20 9.98 10.23 -7.02
C LEU A 20 11.14 9.61 -7.81
N ALA A 21 11.10 9.61 -9.14
CA ALA A 21 12.18 9.08 -9.97
C ALA A 21 13.50 9.84 -9.74
N LYS A 22 13.45 11.16 -9.63
CA LYS A 22 14.64 12.01 -9.32
C LYS A 22 15.28 11.65 -7.98
N CYS A 23 14.50 11.19 -6.97
CA CYS A 23 15.09 10.74 -5.72
C CYS A 23 16.06 9.58 -5.91
N TYR A 24 15.88 8.77 -6.95
CA TYR A 24 16.73 7.60 -7.25
C TYR A 24 17.92 7.92 -8.17
N GLU A 25 17.95 9.08 -8.79
CA GLU A 25 19.07 9.50 -9.67
C GLU A 25 20.35 9.81 -8.87
N HIS A 26 20.20 10.33 -7.65
CA HIS A 26 21.30 10.77 -6.80
C HIS A 26 21.35 9.96 -5.48
N LYS A 27 22.03 8.82 -5.49
CA LYS A 27 22.11 7.91 -4.34
C LYS A 27 22.65 8.55 -3.05
N SER A 28 23.59 9.48 -3.15
CA SER A 28 24.21 10.15 -1.99
C SER A 28 23.25 11.08 -1.22
N SER A 29 22.26 11.65 -1.91
CA SER A 29 21.24 12.53 -1.32
C SER A 29 19.87 11.86 -1.15
N PHE A 30 19.79 10.55 -1.42
CA PHE A 30 18.53 9.79 -1.43
C PHE A 30 17.67 9.97 -0.17
N PRO A 31 18.20 9.86 1.08
CA PRO A 31 17.36 10.02 2.26
C PRO A 31 16.70 11.39 2.35
N GLY A 32 17.46 12.46 2.11
CA GLY A 32 16.93 13.84 2.13
C GLY A 32 15.94 14.11 1.00
N ASN A 33 16.21 13.58 -0.19
CA ASN A 33 15.30 13.70 -1.33
C ASN A 33 13.99 12.97 -1.09
N MET A 34 14.05 11.78 -0.46
CA MET A 34 12.85 11.00 -0.12
C MET A 34 12.00 11.72 0.93
N GLU A 35 12.61 12.31 1.97
CA GLU A 35 11.87 13.11 2.95
C GLU A 35 11.21 14.34 2.29
N THR A 36 11.93 15.03 1.41
CA THR A 36 11.39 16.16 0.63
C THR A 36 10.20 15.72 -0.23
N PHE A 37 10.31 14.56 -0.88
CA PHE A 37 9.22 13.97 -1.66
C PHE A 37 8.02 13.64 -0.78
N LEU A 38 8.22 12.99 0.37
CA LEU A 38 7.14 12.63 1.28
C LEU A 38 6.41 13.85 1.86
N ASN A 39 7.10 14.99 2.02
CA ASN A 39 6.50 16.24 2.48
C ASN A 39 5.48 16.83 1.48
N ARG A 40 5.48 16.41 0.22
CA ARG A 40 4.44 16.76 -0.77
C ARG A 40 3.07 16.16 -0.43
N PHE A 41 3.05 15.11 0.43
CA PHE A 41 1.84 14.52 0.97
C PHE A 41 1.44 15.22 2.28
N SER A 42 0.98 16.47 2.17
CA SER A 42 0.48 17.19 3.34
C SER A 42 -0.67 16.45 4.01
N LYS A 43 -0.92 16.76 5.29
CA LYS A 43 -2.05 16.19 6.05
C LYS A 43 -3.39 16.39 5.34
N ASP A 44 -3.59 17.56 4.74
CA ASP A 44 -4.83 17.87 4.02
C ASP A 44 -4.95 17.06 2.72
N ARG A 45 -3.84 16.89 1.99
CA ARG A 45 -3.82 16.05 0.79
C ARG A 45 -4.17 14.60 1.12
N ILE A 46 -3.56 14.03 2.18
CA ILE A 46 -3.87 12.67 2.63
C ILE A 46 -5.33 12.55 3.02
N LYS A 47 -5.85 13.46 3.84
CA LYS A 47 -7.26 13.47 4.24
C LYS A 47 -8.19 13.59 3.04
N ALA A 48 -7.84 14.38 2.04
CA ALA A 48 -8.67 14.59 0.85
C ALA A 48 -8.88 13.28 0.06
N PHE A 49 -7.82 12.47 -0.16
CA PHE A 49 -8.02 11.21 -0.88
C PHE A 49 -8.58 10.11 0.03
N VAL A 50 -8.23 10.05 1.31
CA VAL A 50 -8.81 9.10 2.28
C VAL A 50 -10.32 9.32 2.46
N ASN A 51 -10.79 10.56 2.45
CA ASN A 51 -12.22 10.83 2.57
C ASN A 51 -13.06 10.20 1.45
N ARG A 52 -12.49 9.95 0.28
CA ARG A 52 -13.18 9.23 -0.80
C ARG A 52 -13.45 7.76 -0.48
N TRP A 53 -12.64 7.16 0.39
CA TRP A 53 -12.79 5.76 0.77
C TRP A 53 -14.13 5.47 1.43
N TRP A 54 -14.68 6.45 2.15
CA TRP A 54 -15.93 6.31 2.90
C TRP A 54 -17.18 6.22 2.03
N GLY A 55 -17.07 6.52 0.75
CA GLY A 55 -18.12 6.21 -0.24
C GLY A 55 -18.23 4.74 -0.62
N ASN A 56 -17.23 3.91 -0.28
CA ASN A 56 -17.23 2.47 -0.53
C ASN A 56 -17.63 1.70 0.73
N GLN A 57 -18.65 0.85 0.63
CA GLN A 57 -19.20 0.11 1.78
C GLN A 57 -18.16 -0.74 2.54
N ILE A 58 -17.15 -1.29 1.85
CA ILE A 58 -16.13 -2.13 2.47
C ILE A 58 -15.19 -1.28 3.32
N PHE A 59 -14.73 -0.15 2.76
CA PHE A 59 -13.90 0.80 3.45
C PHE A 59 -14.64 1.45 4.62
N GLU A 60 -15.92 1.79 4.45
CA GLU A 60 -16.76 2.33 5.53
C GLU A 60 -16.91 1.36 6.70
N ARG A 61 -17.10 0.06 6.44
CA ARG A 61 -17.14 -0.97 7.49
C ARG A 61 -15.85 -1.02 8.32
N LYS A 62 -14.70 -0.69 7.72
CA LYS A 62 -13.39 -0.69 8.36
C LYS A 62 -12.92 0.70 8.80
N ARG A 63 -13.76 1.69 8.64
CA ARG A 63 -13.42 3.12 8.81
C ARG A 63 -12.65 3.40 10.09
N LYS A 64 -13.14 2.95 11.25
CA LYS A 64 -12.49 3.22 12.54
C LYS A 64 -11.05 2.69 12.61
N ILE A 65 -10.79 1.51 12.03
CA ILE A 65 -9.46 0.90 12.02
C ILE A 65 -8.56 1.62 11.02
N LEU A 66 -9.07 1.90 9.82
CA LEU A 66 -8.33 2.62 8.80
C LEU A 66 -7.99 4.06 9.26
N GLU A 67 -8.95 4.77 9.84
CA GLU A 67 -8.71 6.10 10.43
C GLU A 67 -7.67 6.06 11.55
N ALA A 68 -7.66 5.02 12.39
CA ALA A 68 -6.63 4.87 13.43
C ALA A 68 -5.22 4.74 12.81
N GLY A 69 -5.06 3.93 11.75
CA GLY A 69 -3.80 3.81 11.02
C GLY A 69 -3.38 5.12 10.34
N ILE A 70 -4.31 5.83 9.70
CA ILE A 70 -4.06 7.13 9.08
C ILE A 70 -3.65 8.17 10.13
N ASN A 71 -4.38 8.27 11.24
CA ASN A 71 -4.07 9.22 12.31
C ASN A 71 -2.71 8.93 12.96
N ALA A 72 -2.35 7.65 13.08
CA ALA A 72 -1.02 7.25 13.53
C ALA A 72 0.08 7.78 12.58
N TYR A 73 -0.08 7.66 11.25
CA TYR A 73 0.82 8.28 10.28
C TYR A 73 0.92 9.79 10.46
N LEU A 74 -0.24 10.46 10.58
CA LEU A 74 -0.34 11.92 10.69
C LEU A 74 0.22 12.49 12.00
N SER A 75 0.54 11.64 12.99
CA SER A 75 1.27 12.06 14.19
C SER A 75 2.73 12.39 13.94
N GLU A 76 3.29 11.98 12.79
CA GLU A 76 4.67 12.25 12.36
C GLU A 76 5.73 11.77 13.36
N THR A 77 5.45 10.68 14.06
CA THR A 77 6.35 10.07 15.04
C THR A 77 6.74 8.66 14.60
N GLN A 78 7.91 8.18 15.06
CA GLN A 78 8.33 6.80 14.81
C GLN A 78 7.29 5.78 15.33
N ALA A 79 6.76 6.01 16.53
CA ALA A 79 5.69 5.18 17.10
C ALA A 79 4.42 5.19 16.21
N GLY A 80 4.09 6.35 15.65
CA GLY A 80 2.99 6.51 14.71
C GLY A 80 3.22 5.72 13.41
N TYR A 81 4.42 5.73 12.85
CA TYR A 81 4.73 4.95 11.64
C TYR A 81 4.65 3.44 11.91
N ILE A 82 5.15 2.98 13.06
CA ILE A 82 5.00 1.57 13.49
C ILE A 82 3.52 1.20 13.60
N ALA A 83 2.73 2.00 14.30
CA ALA A 83 1.29 1.76 14.48
C ALA A 83 0.54 1.77 13.14
N CYS A 84 0.84 2.74 12.26
CA CYS A 84 0.27 2.83 10.91
C CYS A 84 0.52 1.56 10.12
N VAL A 85 1.78 1.14 9.99
CA VAL A 85 2.15 -0.06 9.22
C VAL A 85 1.50 -1.31 9.81
N LYS A 86 1.59 -1.52 11.12
CA LYS A 86 0.98 -2.69 11.78
C LYS A 86 -0.52 -2.77 11.55
N THR A 87 -1.20 -1.65 11.56
CA THR A 87 -2.64 -1.58 11.31
C THR A 87 -2.94 -1.80 9.82
N LEU A 88 -2.34 -1.00 8.94
CA LEU A 88 -2.79 -0.94 7.54
C LEU A 88 -2.37 -2.16 6.72
N TYR A 89 -1.22 -2.80 6.98
CA TYR A 89 -0.82 -4.01 6.26
C TYR A 89 -1.81 -5.16 6.45
N SER A 90 -2.36 -5.32 7.65
CA SER A 90 -3.41 -6.31 7.90
C SER A 90 -4.72 -5.95 7.19
N GLU A 91 -5.04 -4.66 7.13
CA GLU A 91 -6.26 -4.17 6.50
C GLU A 91 -6.23 -4.25 4.97
N ILE A 92 -5.05 -4.21 4.34
CA ILE A 92 -4.89 -4.46 2.90
C ILE A 92 -5.49 -5.83 2.53
N GLU A 93 -5.10 -6.89 3.22
CA GLU A 93 -5.69 -8.22 2.98
C GLU A 93 -7.18 -8.25 3.33
N GLY A 94 -7.55 -7.66 4.46
CA GLY A 94 -8.92 -7.64 4.95
C GLY A 94 -9.92 -7.02 3.96
N VAL A 95 -9.54 -5.92 3.31
CA VAL A 95 -10.36 -5.25 2.28
C VAL A 95 -10.57 -6.15 1.06
N ILE A 96 -9.50 -6.78 0.56
CA ILE A 96 -9.59 -7.70 -0.59
C ILE A 96 -10.49 -8.88 -0.25
N ARG A 97 -10.26 -9.51 0.91
CA ARG A 97 -11.01 -10.68 1.36
C ARG A 97 -12.50 -10.41 1.49
N ILE A 98 -12.87 -9.30 2.14
CA ILE A 98 -14.27 -8.90 2.28
C ILE A 98 -14.90 -8.68 0.90
N ARG A 99 -14.22 -7.99 -0.01
CA ARG A 99 -14.72 -7.77 -1.37
C ARG A 99 -14.91 -9.07 -2.13
N TYR A 100 -13.93 -9.97 -2.05
CA TYR A 100 -13.99 -11.29 -2.68
C TYR A 100 -15.21 -12.10 -2.16
N VAL A 101 -15.32 -12.22 -0.84
CA VAL A 101 -16.44 -12.97 -0.22
C VAL A 101 -17.79 -12.37 -0.58
N THR A 102 -17.89 -11.04 -0.63
CA THR A 102 -19.14 -10.36 -1.02
C THR A 102 -19.54 -10.67 -2.46
N GLU A 103 -18.60 -10.84 -3.37
CA GLU A 103 -18.89 -11.09 -4.79
C GLU A 103 -18.97 -12.58 -5.17
N LYS A 104 -18.08 -13.40 -4.59
CA LYS A 104 -17.96 -14.82 -4.98
C LYS A 104 -18.66 -15.77 -4.01
N GLY A 105 -19.06 -15.31 -2.82
CA GLY A 105 -19.79 -16.10 -1.83
C GLY A 105 -18.96 -17.17 -1.08
N MET A 106 -17.62 -17.18 -1.26
CA MET A 106 -16.72 -18.17 -0.65
C MET A 106 -15.47 -17.53 -0.10
N ASP A 107 -14.81 -18.16 0.89
CA ASP A 107 -13.55 -17.69 1.43
C ASP A 107 -12.38 -18.05 0.48
N PRO A 108 -11.61 -17.07 0.01
CA PRO A 108 -10.55 -17.30 -0.96
C PRO A 108 -9.29 -17.89 -0.34
N LYS A 109 -8.56 -18.69 -1.13
CA LYS A 109 -7.14 -18.96 -0.88
C LYS A 109 -6.33 -17.68 -1.17
N PHE A 110 -5.15 -17.62 -0.58
CA PHE A 110 -4.30 -16.43 -0.69
C PHE A 110 -4.04 -16.00 -2.15
N LYS A 111 -3.69 -16.94 -3.04
CA LYS A 111 -3.45 -16.65 -4.46
C LYS A 111 -4.68 -16.02 -5.13
N GLU A 112 -5.87 -16.53 -4.81
CA GLU A 112 -7.14 -16.06 -5.39
C GLU A 112 -7.43 -14.60 -5.01
N LEU A 113 -6.94 -14.13 -3.85
CA LEU A 113 -7.06 -12.72 -3.45
C LEU A 113 -6.31 -11.79 -4.40
N ILE A 114 -5.07 -12.13 -4.74
CA ILE A 114 -4.23 -11.28 -5.60
C ILE A 114 -4.73 -11.35 -7.04
N ASP A 115 -5.09 -12.55 -7.52
CA ASP A 115 -5.68 -12.76 -8.84
C ASP A 115 -6.99 -11.96 -9.00
N PHE A 116 -7.81 -11.90 -7.95
CA PHE A 116 -9.06 -11.13 -7.93
C PHE A 116 -8.82 -9.61 -8.06
N VAL A 117 -7.83 -9.05 -7.35
CA VAL A 117 -7.49 -7.63 -7.50
C VAL A 117 -7.08 -7.32 -8.94
N LYS A 118 -6.30 -8.22 -9.57
CA LYS A 118 -5.92 -8.10 -10.97
C LYS A 118 -7.15 -8.14 -11.89
N GLU A 119 -8.06 -9.13 -11.70
CA GLU A 119 -9.32 -9.24 -12.45
C GLU A 119 -10.12 -7.92 -12.39
N LYS A 120 -10.23 -7.32 -11.20
CA LYS A 120 -10.94 -6.05 -11.02
C LYS A 120 -10.26 -4.89 -11.74
N ALA A 121 -8.94 -4.79 -11.64
CA ALA A 121 -8.18 -3.75 -12.30
C ALA A 121 -8.28 -3.88 -13.84
N GLU A 122 -8.16 -5.09 -14.38
CA GLU A 122 -8.31 -5.36 -15.82
C GLU A 122 -9.75 -5.06 -16.32
N GLY A 123 -10.76 -5.45 -15.55
CA GLY A 123 -12.16 -5.17 -15.87
C GLY A 123 -12.49 -3.67 -15.92
N LYS A 124 -11.80 -2.86 -15.10
CA LYS A 124 -12.03 -1.42 -15.03
C LYS A 124 -11.22 -0.62 -16.06
N PHE A 125 -9.99 -1.02 -16.35
CA PHE A 125 -9.05 -0.24 -17.16
C PHE A 125 -8.64 -0.90 -18.48
N GLY A 126 -9.17 -2.07 -18.80
CA GLY A 126 -8.78 -2.84 -19.97
C GLY A 126 -7.51 -3.68 -19.74
N PRO A 127 -7.05 -4.37 -20.79
CA PRO A 127 -5.96 -5.32 -20.70
C PRO A 127 -4.60 -4.65 -20.39
N ARG A 128 -3.61 -5.49 -20.18
CA ARG A 128 -2.22 -5.31 -19.70
C ARG A 128 -1.51 -3.96 -19.95
N GLU A 129 -1.82 -3.27 -21.04
CA GLU A 129 -1.13 -2.05 -21.47
C GLU A 129 -1.86 -0.76 -21.05
N SER A 130 -2.93 -0.88 -20.25
CA SER A 130 -3.67 0.29 -19.78
C SER A 130 -2.90 1.09 -18.74
N LEU A 131 -3.17 2.39 -18.65
CA LEU A 131 -2.66 3.28 -17.61
C LEU A 131 -2.99 2.83 -16.17
N GLY A 132 -3.85 1.83 -16.00
CA GLY A 132 -4.17 1.22 -14.71
C GLY A 132 -3.12 0.25 -14.18
N PHE A 133 -2.14 -0.17 -15.01
CA PHE A 133 -1.05 -1.07 -14.62
C PHE A 133 -1.46 -2.34 -13.84
N PRO A 134 -2.49 -3.12 -14.26
CA PRO A 134 -2.98 -4.27 -13.46
C PRO A 134 -1.90 -5.32 -13.17
N ASP A 135 -1.09 -5.69 -14.17
CA ASP A 135 -0.01 -6.67 -14.03
C ASP A 135 1.12 -6.17 -13.12
N VAL A 136 1.42 -4.87 -13.17
CA VAL A 136 2.46 -4.26 -12.34
C VAL A 136 1.99 -4.21 -10.90
N PHE A 137 0.70 -3.89 -10.65
CA PHE A 137 0.13 -3.90 -9.31
C PHE A 137 0.03 -5.32 -8.74
N TYR A 138 -0.34 -6.30 -9.56
CA TYR A 138 -0.31 -7.71 -9.18
C TYR A 138 1.08 -8.14 -8.68
N ARG A 139 2.15 -7.80 -9.43
CA ARG A 139 3.52 -8.09 -9.02
C ARG A 139 3.89 -7.34 -7.74
N TYR A 140 3.54 -6.06 -7.65
CA TYR A 140 3.77 -5.25 -6.45
C TYR A 140 3.12 -5.88 -5.21
N LEU A 141 1.85 -6.29 -5.28
CA LEU A 141 1.19 -6.97 -4.17
C LEU A 141 1.93 -8.26 -3.79
N LYS A 142 2.27 -9.08 -4.78
CA LYS A 142 2.93 -10.38 -4.55
C LYS A 142 4.34 -10.25 -3.99
N GLU A 143 5.14 -9.34 -4.55
CA GLU A 143 6.59 -9.25 -4.30
C GLU A 143 6.95 -8.25 -3.19
N THR A 144 6.01 -7.36 -2.81
CA THR A 144 6.24 -6.34 -1.77
C THR A 144 5.29 -6.52 -0.59
N ILE A 145 3.98 -6.41 -0.83
CA ILE A 145 3.01 -6.41 0.28
C ILE A 145 2.85 -7.80 0.91
N PHE A 146 2.77 -8.84 0.08
CA PHE A 146 2.51 -10.21 0.50
C PHE A 146 3.72 -11.13 0.36
N GLN A 147 4.91 -10.56 0.24
CA GLN A 147 6.16 -11.32 0.22
C GLN A 147 6.28 -12.20 1.47
N ASN A 148 6.71 -13.45 1.28
CA ASN A 148 7.02 -14.33 2.40
C ASN A 148 8.36 -13.90 3.02
N PHE A 149 8.48 -14.07 4.33
CA PHE A 149 9.75 -13.94 5.04
C PHE A 149 10.42 -15.31 5.19
N ASP A 150 11.75 -15.33 5.31
CA ASP A 150 12.50 -16.54 5.61
C ASP A 150 13.51 -16.28 6.73
N LEU A 151 13.20 -16.81 7.90
CA LEU A 151 14.06 -16.69 9.09
C LEU A 151 15.42 -17.39 8.94
N LYS A 152 15.52 -18.41 8.07
CA LYS A 152 16.78 -19.14 7.88
C LYS A 152 17.78 -18.37 7.03
N THR A 153 17.30 -17.65 6.03
CA THR A 153 18.15 -16.82 5.15
C THR A 153 18.32 -15.38 5.67
N GLY A 154 17.60 -15.00 6.72
CA GLY A 154 17.59 -13.63 7.23
C GLY A 154 16.80 -12.66 6.35
N GLN A 155 15.98 -13.15 5.43
CA GLN A 155 15.10 -12.32 4.62
C GLN A 155 13.88 -11.91 5.44
N LEU A 156 13.98 -10.75 6.09
CA LEU A 156 12.97 -10.20 7.01
C LEU A 156 12.32 -8.91 6.50
N ASP A 157 12.34 -8.69 5.18
CA ASP A 157 11.76 -7.52 4.55
C ASP A 157 10.33 -7.25 5.05
N LEU A 158 9.99 -5.97 5.17
CA LEU A 158 8.67 -5.57 5.64
C LEU A 158 7.60 -6.00 4.65
N SER A 159 6.76 -6.93 5.08
CA SER A 159 5.60 -7.43 4.35
C SER A 159 4.42 -7.65 5.30
N ARG A 160 3.23 -7.93 4.75
CA ARG A 160 2.08 -8.30 5.58
C ARG A 160 2.41 -9.52 6.46
N HIS A 161 3.14 -10.50 5.93
CA HIS A 161 3.49 -11.71 6.68
C HIS A 161 4.48 -11.42 7.81
N SER A 162 5.59 -10.72 7.55
CA SER A 162 6.58 -10.37 8.58
C SER A 162 5.98 -9.48 9.67
N VAL A 163 5.13 -8.52 9.31
CA VAL A 163 4.40 -7.64 10.25
C VAL A 163 3.45 -8.43 11.13
N SER A 164 2.64 -9.34 10.55
CA SER A 164 1.64 -10.11 11.30
C SER A 164 2.26 -11.16 12.22
N HIS A 165 3.40 -11.73 11.84
CA HIS A 165 4.14 -12.68 12.67
C HIS A 165 5.09 -12.00 13.66
N GLY A 166 5.21 -10.66 13.63
CA GLY A 166 6.04 -9.90 14.55
C GLY A 166 7.54 -10.08 14.36
N VAL A 167 7.97 -10.52 13.15
CA VAL A 167 9.39 -10.77 12.82
C VAL A 167 10.04 -9.60 12.08
N ALA A 168 9.27 -8.62 11.61
CA ALA A 168 9.81 -7.42 10.97
C ALA A 168 10.60 -6.58 11.98
N GLU A 169 11.81 -6.16 11.58
CA GLU A 169 12.69 -5.38 12.44
C GLU A 169 12.23 -3.93 12.61
N GLN A 170 12.59 -3.30 13.73
CA GLN A 170 12.15 -1.95 14.06
C GLN A 170 12.53 -0.93 12.99
N MET A 171 13.71 -1.06 12.38
CA MET A 171 14.21 -0.14 11.36
C MET A 171 13.42 -0.17 10.05
N GLU A 172 12.65 -1.24 9.82
CA GLU A 172 11.80 -1.37 8.63
C GLU A 172 10.53 -0.52 8.70
N TYR A 173 10.09 -0.11 9.90
CA TYR A 173 8.87 0.68 10.09
C TYR A 173 9.14 2.18 9.84
N THR A 174 9.41 2.53 8.60
CA THR A 174 9.74 3.90 8.20
C THR A 174 8.50 4.72 7.80
N ARG A 175 8.66 6.05 7.75
CA ARG A 175 7.67 6.97 7.17
C ARG A 175 7.31 6.56 5.74
N THR A 176 8.31 6.16 4.96
CA THR A 176 8.14 5.67 3.57
C THR A 176 7.22 4.46 3.52
N LYS A 177 7.46 3.44 4.34
CA LYS A 177 6.66 2.22 4.38
C LYS A 177 5.23 2.48 4.84
N ALA A 178 5.04 3.38 5.81
CA ALA A 178 3.72 3.81 6.25
C ALA A 178 2.95 4.55 5.14
N MET A 179 3.61 5.43 4.37
CA MET A 179 3.00 6.08 3.20
C MET A 179 2.66 5.07 2.10
N GLN A 180 3.55 4.12 1.81
CA GLN A 180 3.28 3.06 0.82
C GLN A 180 2.04 2.23 1.19
N ALA A 181 1.82 1.94 2.47
CA ALA A 181 0.61 1.25 2.94
C ALA A 181 -0.66 2.06 2.66
N ILE A 182 -0.62 3.37 2.92
CA ILE A 182 -1.74 4.28 2.65
C ILE A 182 -2.03 4.33 1.15
N LEU A 183 -1.00 4.51 0.31
CA LEU A 183 -1.13 4.58 -1.14
C LEU A 183 -1.62 3.24 -1.74
N THR A 184 -1.21 2.10 -1.13
CA THR A 184 -1.70 0.78 -1.53
C THR A 184 -3.21 0.65 -1.29
N LEU A 185 -3.70 1.09 -0.13
CA LEU A 185 -5.14 1.10 0.16
C LEU A 185 -5.91 2.04 -0.78
N ASP A 186 -5.35 3.21 -1.10
CA ASP A 186 -5.98 4.12 -2.05
C ASP A 186 -6.05 3.53 -3.46
N GLN A 187 -4.98 2.85 -3.91
CA GLN A 187 -4.97 2.12 -5.18
C GLN A 187 -5.99 0.99 -5.20
N MET A 188 -6.12 0.27 -4.09
CA MET A 188 -7.15 -0.78 -3.96
C MET A 188 -8.56 -0.21 -3.95
N HIS A 189 -8.79 0.91 -3.25
CA HIS A 189 -10.05 1.62 -3.33
C HIS A 189 -10.38 1.96 -4.79
N PHE A 190 -9.39 2.47 -5.54
CA PHE A 190 -9.54 2.82 -6.96
C PHE A 190 -9.88 1.60 -7.85
N TYR A 191 -9.36 0.41 -7.57
CA TYR A 191 -9.66 -0.79 -8.37
C TYR A 191 -10.94 -1.51 -7.95
N LEU A 192 -11.29 -1.47 -6.66
CA LEU A 192 -12.40 -2.25 -6.10
C LEU A 192 -13.73 -1.47 -6.03
N THR A 193 -13.72 -0.18 -6.38
CA THR A 193 -14.93 0.63 -6.59
C THR A 193 -15.37 0.59 -8.02
#